data_2a2baac58421c6c5e0e4b5d28615e5d1
#
_entry.id   2a2baac58421c6c5e0e4b5d28615e5d1
#
_cell.length_a   1.000
_cell.length_b   1.000
_cell.length_c   1.000
_cell.angle_alpha   90.00
_cell.angle_beta   90.00
_cell.angle_gamma   90.00
#
_symmetry.space_group_name_H-M   'P 1'
#
loop_
_entity.id
_entity.type
_entity.pdbx_description
1 polymer ?
#
loop_
_entity_poly.entity_id
_entity_poly.type
_entity_poly.pdbx_seq_one_letter_code
_entity_poly.pdbx_strand_id
1 'polypeptide(L)'
;MKNYRKVIAVIAVLTGLFVMSVSASAADSAITVSGGKAVVGNGTSGVAIVASYDEDGKLTNVVKEYVTESSKAVLNVKNGDKVMYWDGLETMKPLSDAVTVTDDISDEDKETIYEAAVDKALREALGKNKGKDMTELQKALALHDWLVMNCQYDVTTSRPNAHTAYGAIVEGYAVCDGYAKAYNDLLSRVGVTATIVEGRKPLNLGENPQPHAWSCVTIDGKKYHVDVTADDPVPDMVGTVSRKRFLVSDNVLNKAEYVDYTTHCTDTTYEEYDMFTGFYMQFIWNDDIQKFYYIDMDKVKTTSDFTEKLIPSSSENGAKPTSYIITEDGKYICFFRPSFITSQSTVYLYSFETDKYYTYTIKDINNVVFCRLRQKGNNIEVVRDYYKNDIPTGVIVVKTIPLPADIKERNVTFDSN
;
A
#
# COMPACT_ATOMS: atom_id res chain seq x y z
N MET A 1 -23.89 4.15 11.15
CA MET A 1 -24.26 5.52 11.52
C MET A 1 -24.52 5.75 13.03
N LYS A 2 -25.17 4.83 13.74
CA LYS A 2 -25.37 5.00 15.21
C LYS A 2 -24.08 5.01 16.03
N ASN A 3 -23.10 4.19 15.68
CA ASN A 3 -21.83 4.08 16.42
C ASN A 3 -20.88 5.26 16.12
N TYR A 4 -20.91 5.78 14.90
CA TYR A 4 -20.11 6.96 14.52
C TYR A 4 -20.53 8.22 15.29
N ARG A 5 -21.85 8.40 15.49
CA ARG A 5 -22.38 9.52 16.32
C ARG A 5 -22.01 9.39 17.80
N LYS A 6 -21.90 8.15 18.33
CA LYS A 6 -21.42 7.92 19.70
C LYS A 6 -19.95 8.25 19.87
N VAL A 7 -19.09 7.84 18.93
CA VAL A 7 -17.65 8.15 18.93
C VAL A 7 -17.44 9.66 18.84
N ILE A 8 -18.15 10.36 17.95
CA ILE A 8 -18.07 11.82 17.82
C ILE A 8 -18.56 12.51 19.10
N ALA A 9 -19.66 12.03 19.70
CA ALA A 9 -20.20 12.63 20.94
C ALA A 9 -19.26 12.45 22.14
N VAL A 10 -18.57 11.32 22.26
CA VAL A 10 -17.64 11.05 23.37
C VAL A 10 -16.33 11.81 23.18
N ILE A 11 -15.81 11.92 21.96
CA ILE A 11 -14.63 12.74 21.66
C ILE A 11 -14.93 14.23 21.99
N ALA A 12 -16.11 14.72 21.69
CA ALA A 12 -16.53 16.08 22.03
C ALA A 12 -16.64 16.33 23.54
N VAL A 13 -17.00 15.33 24.34
CA VAL A 13 -17.07 15.44 25.82
C VAL A 13 -15.66 15.40 26.44
N LEU A 14 -14.72 14.66 25.86
CA LEU A 14 -13.34 14.55 26.37
C LEU A 14 -12.49 15.81 26.07
N THR A 15 -12.90 16.68 25.16
CA THR A 15 -12.19 17.94 24.88
C THR A 15 -12.34 19.00 26.00
N GLY A 16 -13.26 18.82 26.94
CA GLY A 16 -13.51 19.73 28.05
C GLY A 16 -12.82 19.40 29.38
N LEU A 17 -12.15 18.25 29.50
CA LEU A 17 -11.55 17.82 30.77
C LEU A 17 -10.18 17.18 30.53
N PHE A 18 -9.16 17.77 31.13
CA PHE A 18 -7.77 17.35 31.30
C PHE A 18 -6.73 17.90 30.32
N VAL A 19 -6.20 19.05 30.69
CA VAL A 19 -4.80 19.39 30.45
C VAL A 19 -4.00 18.86 31.64
N MET A 20 -3.38 17.70 31.50
CA MET A 20 -2.22 17.31 32.33
C MET A 20 -1.11 16.90 31.35
N SER A 21 -0.09 17.74 31.24
CA SER A 21 1.19 17.39 30.68
C SER A 21 1.89 16.45 31.67
N VAL A 22 1.94 15.17 31.36
CA VAL A 22 2.81 14.23 32.02
C VAL A 22 3.89 13.83 31.01
N SER A 23 5.12 14.24 31.28
CA SER A 23 6.30 13.68 30.64
C SER A 23 6.45 12.23 31.13
N ALA A 24 5.98 11.27 30.34
CA ALA A 24 6.25 9.86 30.57
C ALA A 24 7.65 9.53 30.08
N SER A 25 8.42 8.76 30.85
CA SER A 25 9.71 8.21 30.43
C SER A 25 9.50 7.26 29.22
N ALA A 26 10.34 7.35 28.20
CA ALA A 26 10.19 6.76 26.88
C ALA A 26 10.12 5.22 26.81
N ALA A 27 10.27 4.47 27.90
CA ALA A 27 10.42 3.01 27.88
C ALA A 27 9.11 2.19 27.88
N ASP A 28 7.91 2.80 28.13
CA ASP A 28 6.63 2.07 28.29
C ASP A 28 5.41 2.81 27.69
N SER A 29 5.60 3.75 26.81
CA SER A 29 4.51 4.51 26.22
C SER A 29 3.77 3.68 25.17
N ALA A 30 2.47 3.45 25.38
CA ALA A 30 1.61 2.79 24.40
C ALA A 30 1.37 3.62 23.12
N ILE A 31 1.75 4.90 23.15
CA ILE A 31 1.64 5.84 22.03
C ILE A 31 2.96 6.59 21.89
N THR A 32 3.60 6.46 20.73
CA THR A 32 4.80 7.22 20.36
C THR A 32 4.48 8.07 19.14
N VAL A 33 4.88 9.34 19.13
CA VAL A 33 4.62 10.28 18.03
C VAL A 33 5.92 10.88 17.53
N SER A 34 6.17 10.79 16.22
CA SER A 34 7.32 11.43 15.58
C SER A 34 7.13 11.55 14.06
N GLY A 35 7.75 12.56 13.43
CA GLY A 35 7.81 12.70 11.96
C GLY A 35 6.47 12.66 11.26
N GLY A 36 5.40 13.18 11.88
CA GLY A 36 4.06 13.11 11.30
C GLY A 36 3.40 11.74 11.38
N LYS A 37 3.94 10.82 12.20
CA LYS A 37 3.37 9.49 12.47
C LYS A 37 3.13 9.28 13.97
N ALA A 38 2.14 8.46 14.28
CA ALA A 38 1.91 7.91 15.61
C ALA A 38 1.96 6.39 15.55
N VAL A 39 2.73 5.77 16.44
CA VAL A 39 2.75 4.33 16.66
C VAL A 39 1.98 4.03 17.93
N VAL A 40 0.99 3.15 17.84
CA VAL A 40 0.08 2.83 18.95
C VAL A 40 0.04 1.34 19.18
N GLY A 41 0.27 0.90 20.40
CA GLY A 41 0.17 -0.49 20.84
C GLY A 41 1.24 -0.86 21.87
N ASN A 42 0.84 -1.69 22.84
CA ASN A 42 1.65 -2.13 23.97
C ASN A 42 1.50 -3.66 24.25
N GLY A 43 1.14 -4.45 23.22
CA GLY A 43 0.89 -5.88 23.41
C GLY A 43 -0.53 -6.21 23.86
N THR A 44 -1.45 -5.25 23.86
CA THR A 44 -2.88 -5.45 24.18
C THR A 44 -3.69 -5.18 22.90
N SER A 45 -4.71 -5.99 22.65
CA SER A 45 -5.62 -5.73 21.52
C SER A 45 -6.52 -4.53 21.81
N GLY A 46 -6.72 -3.67 20.78
CA GLY A 46 -7.51 -2.46 20.95
C GLY A 46 -7.71 -1.70 19.63
N VAL A 47 -8.03 -0.43 19.74
CA VAL A 47 -8.19 0.48 18.60
C VAL A 47 -7.41 1.77 18.84
N ALA A 48 -6.52 2.07 17.92
CA ALA A 48 -5.83 3.35 17.82
C ALA A 48 -6.72 4.36 17.09
N ILE A 49 -6.82 5.58 17.58
CA ILE A 49 -7.67 6.63 17.03
C ILE A 49 -6.86 7.92 16.94
N VAL A 50 -6.90 8.56 15.77
CA VAL A 50 -6.40 9.93 15.57
C VAL A 50 -7.59 10.84 15.32
N ALA A 51 -7.71 11.90 16.14
CA ALA A 51 -8.73 12.93 16.00
C ALA A 51 -8.07 14.26 15.61
N SER A 52 -8.46 14.82 14.45
CA SER A 52 -7.96 16.08 13.93
C SER A 52 -8.99 17.20 14.16
N TYR A 53 -8.48 18.38 14.46
CA TYR A 53 -9.29 19.56 14.77
C TYR A 53 -8.91 20.74 13.86
N ASP A 54 -9.85 21.67 13.64
CA ASP A 54 -9.58 22.98 13.03
C ASP A 54 -9.10 24.00 14.08
N GLU A 55 -8.81 25.22 13.62
CA GLU A 55 -8.32 26.32 14.47
C GLU A 55 -9.35 26.74 15.55
N ASP A 56 -10.63 26.48 15.32
CA ASP A 56 -11.72 26.72 16.27
C ASP A 56 -11.92 25.55 17.25
N GLY A 57 -11.08 24.51 17.19
CA GLY A 57 -11.17 23.33 18.04
C GLY A 57 -12.30 22.37 17.68
N LYS A 58 -12.89 22.51 16.49
CA LYS A 58 -13.95 21.62 15.99
C LYS A 58 -13.33 20.39 15.33
N LEU A 59 -13.86 19.21 15.65
CA LEU A 59 -13.43 17.93 15.06
C LEU A 59 -13.68 17.91 13.55
N THR A 60 -12.61 17.74 12.76
CA THR A 60 -12.63 17.71 11.28
C THR A 60 -12.46 16.33 10.69
N ASN A 61 -11.68 15.45 11.37
CA ASN A 61 -11.41 14.11 10.88
C ASN A 61 -11.19 13.12 12.03
N VAL A 62 -11.50 11.84 11.81
CA VAL A 62 -11.16 10.72 12.70
C VAL A 62 -10.67 9.56 11.87
N VAL A 63 -9.45 9.12 12.15
CA VAL A 63 -8.86 7.91 11.59
C VAL A 63 -8.76 6.86 12.69
N LYS A 64 -9.00 5.60 12.37
CA LYS A 64 -8.86 4.48 13.32
C LYS A 64 -8.14 3.30 12.67
N GLU A 65 -7.37 2.58 13.48
CA GLU A 65 -6.73 1.33 13.10
C GLU A 65 -6.81 0.34 14.28
N TYR A 66 -7.10 -0.93 13.99
CA TYR A 66 -7.15 -1.96 15.02
C TYR A 66 -5.75 -2.47 15.33
N VAL A 67 -5.47 -2.59 16.62
CA VAL A 67 -4.21 -3.09 17.18
C VAL A 67 -4.46 -4.49 17.74
N THR A 68 -3.55 -5.42 17.46
CA THR A 68 -3.55 -6.75 18.05
C THR A 68 -2.44 -6.89 19.10
N GLU A 69 -2.44 -7.95 19.87
CA GLU A 69 -1.36 -8.23 20.84
C GLU A 69 0.03 -8.31 20.17
N SER A 70 0.08 -8.66 18.89
CA SER A 70 1.32 -8.84 18.13
C SER A 70 1.59 -7.77 17.08
N SER A 71 0.76 -6.72 16.99
CA SER A 71 0.91 -5.64 16.02
C SER A 71 0.74 -4.26 16.66
N LYS A 72 1.34 -3.24 16.03
CA LYS A 72 1.12 -1.84 16.35
C LYS A 72 0.43 -1.14 15.19
N ALA A 73 -0.42 -0.15 15.47
CA ALA A 73 -0.94 0.76 14.46
C ALA A 73 0.10 1.83 14.12
N VAL A 74 0.20 2.21 12.84
CA VAL A 74 1.03 3.34 12.38
C VAL A 74 0.13 4.31 11.63
N LEU A 75 -0.18 5.44 12.23
CA LEU A 75 -1.15 6.41 11.77
C LEU A 75 -0.48 7.73 11.38
N ASN A 76 -0.97 8.38 10.32
CA ASN A 76 -0.56 9.74 10.00
C ASN A 76 -1.15 10.72 11.01
N VAL A 77 -0.33 11.65 11.47
CA VAL A 77 -0.72 12.71 12.43
C VAL A 77 -0.09 14.04 12.02
N LYS A 78 -0.70 15.14 12.48
CA LYS A 78 -0.19 16.50 12.33
C LYS A 78 -0.25 17.21 13.67
N ASN A 79 0.48 18.30 13.81
CA ASN A 79 0.45 19.13 15.02
C ASN A 79 -1.00 19.49 15.42
N GLY A 80 -1.31 19.34 16.69
CA GLY A 80 -2.64 19.54 17.27
C GLY A 80 -3.58 18.34 17.21
N ASP A 81 -3.25 17.28 16.48
CA ASP A 81 -4.04 16.04 16.51
C ASP A 81 -3.97 15.37 17.89
N LYS A 82 -5.02 14.65 18.25
CA LYS A 82 -5.04 13.80 19.46
C LYS A 82 -5.02 12.34 19.07
N VAL A 83 -4.06 11.61 19.64
CA VAL A 83 -3.92 10.16 19.48
C VAL A 83 -4.43 9.47 20.73
N MET A 84 -5.29 8.48 20.55
CA MET A 84 -5.93 7.72 21.64
C MET A 84 -5.81 6.22 21.38
N TYR A 85 -5.72 5.45 22.45
CA TYR A 85 -5.72 4.01 22.40
C TYR A 85 -6.76 3.43 23.36
N TRP A 86 -7.76 2.73 22.82
CA TRP A 86 -8.92 2.22 23.54
C TRP A 86 -9.05 0.70 23.36
N ASP A 87 -9.72 0.03 24.32
CA ASP A 87 -10.02 -1.40 24.27
C ASP A 87 -11.01 -1.77 23.15
N GLY A 88 -11.80 -0.82 22.68
CA GLY A 88 -12.74 -0.98 21.57
C GLY A 88 -13.62 0.26 21.38
N LEU A 89 -14.41 0.26 20.30
CA LEU A 89 -15.33 1.37 19.98
C LEU A 89 -16.67 1.29 20.73
N GLU A 90 -16.97 0.17 21.36
CA GLU A 90 -18.22 0.00 22.16
C GLU A 90 -18.00 0.34 23.62
N THR A 91 -16.97 -0.17 24.21
CA THR A 91 -16.57 0.03 25.60
C THR A 91 -15.87 1.35 25.82
N MET A 92 -15.07 1.80 24.83
CA MET A 92 -14.33 3.06 24.82
C MET A 92 -13.48 3.29 26.08
N LYS A 93 -12.96 2.21 26.67
CA LYS A 93 -12.09 2.29 27.85
C LYS A 93 -10.67 2.59 27.39
N PRO A 94 -10.04 3.66 27.88
CA PRO A 94 -8.66 3.95 27.54
C PRO A 94 -7.71 2.83 27.96
N LEU A 95 -6.80 2.44 27.08
CA LEU A 95 -5.67 1.55 27.34
C LEU A 95 -4.39 2.34 27.63
N SER A 96 -4.37 3.63 27.31
CA SER A 96 -3.32 4.58 27.69
C SER A 96 -3.89 5.99 27.78
N ASP A 97 -3.12 6.92 28.33
CA ASP A 97 -3.40 8.34 28.23
C ASP A 97 -3.39 8.79 26.76
N ALA A 98 -4.23 9.77 26.42
CA ALA A 98 -4.22 10.37 25.09
C ALA A 98 -3.02 11.30 24.94
N VAL A 99 -2.40 11.28 23.74
CA VAL A 99 -1.26 12.15 23.39
C VAL A 99 -1.74 13.24 22.44
N THR A 100 -1.39 14.50 22.74
CA THR A 100 -1.53 15.60 21.77
C THR A 100 -0.23 15.72 21.00
N VAL A 101 -0.32 15.72 19.69
CA VAL A 101 0.84 15.82 18.79
C VAL A 101 1.43 17.21 18.86
N THR A 102 2.75 17.30 19.11
CA THR A 102 3.55 18.51 19.07
C THR A 102 4.72 18.33 18.09
N ASP A 103 5.36 19.42 17.67
CA ASP A 103 6.41 19.36 16.64
C ASP A 103 7.79 18.89 17.17
N ASP A 104 7.94 18.61 18.46
CA ASP A 104 9.20 18.15 19.07
C ASP A 104 9.40 16.64 18.88
N ILE A 105 10.47 16.26 18.20
CA ILE A 105 10.77 14.88 17.79
C ILE A 105 12.14 14.45 18.30
N SER A 106 12.21 13.34 19.06
CA SER A 106 13.48 12.70 19.42
C SER A 106 13.93 11.67 18.35
N ASP A 107 15.25 11.41 18.26
CA ASP A 107 15.79 10.37 17.37
C ASP A 107 15.40 8.94 17.82
N GLU A 108 15.16 8.72 19.10
CA GLU A 108 14.64 7.47 19.66
C GLU A 108 13.22 7.19 19.20
N ASP A 109 12.39 8.24 19.08
CA ASP A 109 11.03 8.13 18.53
C ASP A 109 11.05 7.76 17.05
N LYS A 110 12.00 8.27 16.24
CA LYS A 110 12.14 7.90 14.82
C LYS A 110 12.43 6.42 14.63
N GLU A 111 13.33 5.84 15.44
CA GLU A 111 13.65 4.41 15.37
C GLU A 111 12.43 3.55 15.72
N THR A 112 11.72 3.90 16.79
CA THR A 112 10.49 3.21 17.21
C THR A 112 9.43 3.22 16.09
N ILE A 113 9.27 4.35 15.41
CA ILE A 113 8.33 4.50 14.30
C ILE A 113 8.78 3.71 13.09
N TYR A 114 10.08 3.74 12.78
CA TYR A 114 10.64 2.99 11.68
C TYR A 114 10.42 1.48 11.86
N GLU A 115 10.77 0.92 13.01
CA GLU A 115 10.57 -0.50 13.30
C GLU A 115 9.09 -0.92 13.26
N ALA A 116 8.19 -0.07 13.75
CA ALA A 116 6.75 -0.34 13.66
C ALA A 116 6.24 -0.27 12.21
N ALA A 117 6.74 0.67 11.40
CA ALA A 117 6.39 0.78 9.99
C ALA A 117 6.93 -0.40 9.18
N VAL A 118 8.15 -0.87 9.46
CA VAL A 118 8.73 -2.09 8.87
C VAL A 118 7.88 -3.31 9.25
N ASP A 119 7.52 -3.48 10.54
CA ASP A 119 6.66 -4.59 10.97
C ASP A 119 5.31 -4.58 10.25
N LYS A 120 4.69 -3.41 10.10
CA LYS A 120 3.45 -3.22 9.33
C LYS A 120 3.64 -3.61 7.87
N ALA A 121 4.69 -3.12 7.20
CA ALA A 121 5.01 -3.44 5.81
C ALA A 121 5.15 -4.95 5.59
N LEU A 122 5.88 -5.64 6.47
CA LEU A 122 6.07 -7.08 6.40
C LEU A 122 4.76 -7.85 6.57
N ARG A 123 3.86 -7.41 7.45
CA ARG A 123 2.54 -8.04 7.63
C ARG A 123 1.61 -7.80 6.44
N GLU A 124 1.59 -6.59 5.91
CA GLU A 124 0.78 -6.23 4.76
C GLU A 124 1.20 -6.98 3.50
N ALA A 125 2.53 -7.10 3.26
CA ALA A 125 3.06 -7.79 2.09
C ALA A 125 3.04 -9.32 2.21
N LEU A 126 3.37 -9.86 3.40
CA LEU A 126 3.73 -11.27 3.59
C LEU A 126 2.79 -12.01 4.55
N GLY A 127 1.72 -11.36 4.99
CA GLY A 127 0.76 -11.95 5.93
C GLY A 127 1.22 -11.95 7.39
N LYS A 128 0.39 -12.52 8.26
CA LYS A 128 0.54 -12.49 9.73
C LYS A 128 1.88 -13.07 10.20
N ASN A 129 2.38 -14.10 9.53
CA ASN A 129 3.64 -14.79 9.85
C ASN A 129 4.86 -14.17 9.16
N LYS A 130 4.71 -13.01 8.52
CA LYS A 130 5.78 -12.26 7.84
C LYS A 130 6.57 -13.13 6.86
N GLY A 131 5.85 -13.96 6.08
CA GLY A 131 6.43 -14.80 5.04
C GLY A 131 7.29 -15.96 5.54
N LYS A 132 7.10 -16.45 6.78
CA LYS A 132 7.90 -17.56 7.33
C LYS A 132 7.90 -18.80 6.41
N ASP A 133 6.77 -19.10 5.79
CA ASP A 133 6.59 -20.28 4.95
C ASP A 133 6.69 -19.96 3.44
N MET A 134 7.08 -18.73 3.09
CA MET A 134 7.25 -18.27 1.71
C MET A 134 8.65 -18.54 1.20
N THR A 135 8.77 -18.81 -0.11
CA THR A 135 10.05 -18.89 -0.82
C THR A 135 10.72 -17.51 -0.94
N GLU A 136 12.02 -17.46 -1.24
CA GLU A 136 12.74 -16.20 -1.50
C GLU A 136 12.08 -15.40 -2.63
N LEU A 137 11.67 -16.07 -3.72
CA LEU A 137 10.94 -15.46 -4.84
C LEU A 137 9.64 -14.79 -4.38
N GLN A 138 8.82 -15.49 -3.60
CA GLN A 138 7.54 -15.00 -3.10
C GLN A 138 7.73 -13.77 -2.21
N LYS A 139 8.71 -13.81 -1.30
CA LYS A 139 9.06 -12.67 -0.44
C LYS A 139 9.54 -11.47 -1.25
N ALA A 140 10.47 -11.70 -2.18
CA ALA A 140 11.02 -10.65 -3.02
C ALA A 140 9.92 -9.95 -3.85
N LEU A 141 9.02 -10.71 -4.47
CA LEU A 141 7.91 -10.17 -5.26
C LEU A 141 6.93 -9.37 -4.39
N ALA A 142 6.50 -9.93 -3.27
CA ALA A 142 5.51 -9.27 -2.42
C ALA A 142 6.03 -7.95 -1.82
N LEU A 143 7.30 -7.91 -1.41
CA LEU A 143 7.94 -6.71 -0.88
C LEU A 143 8.24 -5.67 -1.95
N HIS A 144 8.60 -6.10 -3.17
CA HIS A 144 8.72 -5.22 -4.33
C HIS A 144 7.39 -4.51 -4.60
N ASP A 145 6.31 -5.28 -4.75
CA ASP A 145 4.98 -4.77 -5.04
C ASP A 145 4.47 -3.86 -3.92
N TRP A 146 4.69 -4.25 -2.66
CA TRP A 146 4.31 -3.43 -1.52
C TRP A 146 5.01 -2.06 -1.57
N LEU A 147 6.29 -2.03 -1.87
CA LEU A 147 7.05 -0.79 -1.91
C LEU A 147 6.60 0.12 -3.06
N VAL A 148 6.37 -0.42 -4.26
CA VAL A 148 5.79 0.34 -5.39
C VAL A 148 4.42 0.91 -5.03
N MET A 149 3.58 0.17 -4.28
CA MET A 149 2.22 0.60 -3.91
C MET A 149 2.16 1.61 -2.77
N ASN A 150 3.20 1.72 -1.95
CA ASN A 150 3.21 2.51 -0.72
C ASN A 150 4.24 3.64 -0.70
N CYS A 151 5.08 3.74 -1.73
CA CYS A 151 6.06 4.80 -1.89
C CYS A 151 5.83 5.51 -3.22
N GLN A 152 6.08 6.82 -3.26
CA GLN A 152 6.03 7.64 -4.47
C GLN A 152 7.41 8.24 -4.76
N TYR A 153 7.78 8.34 -6.02
CA TYR A 153 9.04 8.98 -6.38
C TYR A 153 9.00 10.48 -6.05
N ASP A 154 9.98 10.97 -5.27
CA ASP A 154 10.11 12.39 -4.96
C ASP A 154 10.68 13.15 -6.18
N VAL A 155 9.81 13.56 -7.09
CA VAL A 155 10.20 14.33 -8.30
C VAL A 155 10.82 15.69 -7.98
N THR A 156 10.60 16.20 -6.75
CA THR A 156 11.19 17.48 -6.33
C THR A 156 12.60 17.33 -5.79
N THR A 157 12.98 16.11 -5.41
CA THR A 157 14.25 15.75 -4.74
C THR A 157 14.57 16.61 -3.51
N SER A 158 13.55 17.20 -2.90
CA SER A 158 13.71 18.20 -1.85
C SER A 158 13.34 17.70 -0.45
N ARG A 159 12.73 16.51 -0.32
CA ARG A 159 12.32 15.95 0.97
C ARG A 159 13.54 15.45 1.75
N PRO A 160 13.69 15.82 3.04
CA PRO A 160 14.90 15.53 3.80
C PRO A 160 15.27 14.04 3.89
N ASN A 161 14.26 13.16 3.93
CA ASN A 161 14.47 11.72 4.10
C ASN A 161 14.35 10.92 2.79
N ALA A 162 14.21 11.58 1.62
CA ALA A 162 14.01 10.90 0.33
C ALA A 162 15.14 9.91 -0.04
N HIS A 163 16.35 10.11 0.50
CA HIS A 163 17.52 9.26 0.31
C HIS A 163 17.65 8.11 1.34
N THR A 164 16.60 7.83 2.12
CA THR A 164 16.64 6.88 3.23
C THR A 164 15.51 5.85 3.15
N ALA A 165 15.70 4.69 3.78
CA ALA A 165 14.64 3.71 3.95
C ALA A 165 13.47 4.26 4.78
N TYR A 166 13.76 5.17 5.74
CA TYR A 166 12.74 5.86 6.52
C TYR A 166 11.78 6.68 5.61
N GLY A 167 12.33 7.47 4.69
CA GLY A 167 11.53 8.21 3.72
C GLY A 167 10.58 7.31 2.92
N ALA A 168 11.09 6.20 2.40
CA ALA A 168 10.31 5.26 1.61
C ALA A 168 9.24 4.53 2.44
N ILE A 169 9.59 3.97 3.61
CA ILE A 169 8.71 3.08 4.39
C ILE A 169 7.77 3.88 5.31
N VAL A 170 8.26 4.96 5.93
CA VAL A 170 7.50 5.73 6.91
C VAL A 170 6.75 6.89 6.26
N GLU A 171 7.46 7.69 5.44
CA GLU A 171 6.90 8.90 4.84
C GLU A 171 6.21 8.62 3.49
N GLY A 172 6.53 7.49 2.85
CA GLY A 172 5.97 7.09 1.56
C GLY A 172 6.52 7.90 0.38
N TYR A 173 7.75 8.43 0.49
CA TYR A 173 8.42 9.16 -0.59
C TYR A 173 9.91 8.87 -0.60
N ALA A 174 10.46 8.59 -1.76
CA ALA A 174 11.90 8.37 -1.92
C ALA A 174 12.41 8.73 -3.32
N VAL A 175 13.72 8.84 -3.44
CA VAL A 175 14.45 8.76 -4.70
C VAL A 175 15.12 7.39 -4.82
N CYS A 176 15.86 7.12 -5.90
CA CYS A 176 16.34 5.78 -6.24
C CYS A 176 17.11 5.05 -5.11
N ASP A 177 18.01 5.71 -4.42
CA ASP A 177 18.77 5.09 -3.32
C ASP A 177 17.92 4.87 -2.06
N GLY A 178 16.89 5.70 -1.82
CA GLY A 178 15.91 5.48 -0.77
C GLY A 178 15.06 4.23 -1.01
N TYR A 179 14.58 4.02 -2.26
CA TYR A 179 13.91 2.78 -2.69
C TYR A 179 14.81 1.56 -2.51
N ALA A 180 16.06 1.62 -3.00
CA ALA A 180 16.99 0.50 -2.90
C ALA A 180 17.32 0.15 -1.43
N LYS A 181 17.54 1.15 -0.57
CA LYS A 181 17.75 0.96 0.86
C LYS A 181 16.54 0.33 1.55
N ALA A 182 15.33 0.82 1.26
CA ALA A 182 14.09 0.30 1.82
C ALA A 182 13.85 -1.15 1.41
N TYR A 183 13.98 -1.45 0.12
CA TYR A 183 13.79 -2.81 -0.39
C TYR A 183 14.79 -3.79 0.22
N ASN A 184 16.07 -3.43 0.29
CA ASN A 184 17.12 -4.27 0.88
C ASN A 184 16.92 -4.48 2.39
N ASP A 185 16.44 -3.47 3.14
CA ASP A 185 16.13 -3.64 4.56
C ASP A 185 14.96 -4.60 4.75
N LEU A 186 13.85 -4.41 4.04
CA LEU A 186 12.70 -5.31 4.09
C LEU A 186 13.08 -6.76 3.76
N LEU A 187 13.88 -6.98 2.71
CA LEU A 187 14.37 -8.30 2.32
C LEU A 187 15.24 -8.92 3.41
N SER A 188 16.14 -8.15 4.02
CA SER A 188 17.04 -8.62 5.07
C SER A 188 16.28 -9.13 6.30
N ARG A 189 15.18 -8.43 6.67
CA ARG A 189 14.30 -8.79 7.79
C ARG A 189 13.64 -10.17 7.64
N VAL A 190 13.53 -10.66 6.40
CA VAL A 190 12.88 -11.95 6.09
C VAL A 190 13.85 -12.98 5.49
N GLY A 191 15.16 -12.71 5.63
CA GLY A 191 16.24 -13.65 5.28
C GLY A 191 16.52 -13.77 3.78
N VAL A 192 16.13 -12.79 2.96
CA VAL A 192 16.50 -12.72 1.53
C VAL A 192 17.70 -11.80 1.36
N THR A 193 18.75 -12.30 0.70
CA THR A 193 19.99 -11.54 0.51
C THR A 193 19.83 -10.53 -0.63
N ALA A 194 20.13 -9.27 -0.33
CA ALA A 194 20.17 -8.19 -1.32
C ALA A 194 21.31 -7.21 -1.03
N THR A 195 21.82 -6.57 -2.07
CA THR A 195 22.86 -5.53 -1.98
C THR A 195 22.52 -4.36 -2.89
N ILE A 196 22.93 -3.15 -2.51
CA ILE A 196 22.77 -1.97 -3.35
C ILE A 196 23.76 -2.05 -4.52
N VAL A 197 23.29 -1.71 -5.71
CA VAL A 197 24.09 -1.50 -6.91
C VAL A 197 24.03 -0.01 -7.24
N GLU A 198 25.19 0.58 -7.45
CA GLU A 198 25.31 1.95 -7.92
C GLU A 198 25.79 1.94 -9.36
N GLY A 199 25.27 2.86 -10.17
CA GLY A 199 25.59 3.03 -11.57
C GLY A 199 24.90 4.26 -12.13
N ARG A 200 24.59 4.22 -13.41
CA ARG A 200 23.90 5.33 -14.10
C ARG A 200 22.83 4.77 -15.04
N LYS A 201 21.73 5.48 -15.20
CA LYS A 201 20.71 5.17 -16.21
C LYS A 201 20.13 6.47 -16.80
N PRO A 202 19.62 6.48 -18.06
CA PRO A 202 18.89 7.61 -18.58
C PRO A 202 17.47 7.67 -18.01
N LEU A 203 16.86 8.84 -17.98
CA LEU A 203 15.43 8.99 -17.70
C LEU A 203 14.59 8.40 -18.82
N ASN A 204 14.96 8.74 -20.07
CA ASN A 204 14.40 8.14 -21.28
C ASN A 204 15.53 7.58 -22.16
N LEU A 205 15.23 6.54 -22.96
CA LEU A 205 16.21 5.94 -23.86
C LEU A 205 16.84 6.99 -24.79
N GLY A 206 18.16 6.94 -24.92
CA GLY A 206 18.94 7.89 -25.73
C GLY A 206 19.32 9.20 -25.04
N GLU A 207 18.91 9.43 -23.80
CA GLU A 207 19.34 10.56 -22.99
C GLU A 207 20.65 10.28 -22.25
N ASN A 208 21.29 11.32 -21.71
CA ASN A 208 22.49 11.15 -20.91
C ASN A 208 22.18 10.43 -19.60
N PRO A 209 22.87 9.31 -19.28
CA PRO A 209 22.66 8.58 -18.05
C PRO A 209 22.97 9.44 -16.82
N GLN A 210 22.10 9.41 -15.82
CA GLN A 210 22.24 10.10 -14.53
C GLN A 210 22.61 9.08 -13.43
N PRO A 211 23.24 9.50 -12.34
CA PRO A 211 23.48 8.63 -11.18
C PRO A 211 22.21 7.93 -10.73
N HIS A 212 22.30 6.63 -10.46
CA HIS A 212 21.17 5.80 -10.10
C HIS A 212 21.61 4.66 -9.19
N ALA A 213 20.70 4.21 -8.32
CA ALA A 213 20.90 3.08 -7.44
C ALA A 213 19.70 2.13 -7.49
N TRP A 214 19.99 0.83 -7.43
CA TRP A 214 19.00 -0.24 -7.41
C TRP A 214 19.50 -1.43 -6.59
N SER A 215 18.82 -2.56 -6.62
CA SER A 215 19.18 -3.75 -5.84
C SER A 215 19.69 -4.88 -6.70
N CYS A 216 20.64 -5.66 -6.18
CA CYS A 216 20.96 -7.00 -6.63
C CYS A 216 20.46 -7.98 -5.59
N VAL A 217 19.50 -8.83 -5.96
CA VAL A 217 18.83 -9.80 -5.07
C VAL A 217 19.29 -11.20 -5.40
N THR A 218 19.49 -12.02 -4.37
CA THR A 218 19.81 -13.44 -4.54
C THR A 218 18.57 -14.28 -4.29
N ILE A 219 18.16 -15.08 -5.28
CA ILE A 219 17.06 -16.05 -5.20
C ILE A 219 17.61 -17.43 -5.56
N ASP A 220 17.45 -18.40 -4.67
CA ASP A 220 17.94 -19.76 -4.84
C ASP A 220 19.44 -19.82 -5.27
N GLY A 221 20.25 -18.94 -4.66
CA GLY A 221 21.68 -18.83 -4.91
C GLY A 221 22.08 -18.11 -6.21
N LYS A 222 21.13 -17.63 -7.01
CA LYS A 222 21.35 -16.87 -8.25
C LYS A 222 21.08 -15.39 -8.06
N LYS A 223 21.84 -14.54 -8.74
CA LYS A 223 21.74 -13.07 -8.62
C LYS A 223 20.92 -12.48 -9.74
N TYR A 224 20.08 -11.49 -9.38
CA TYR A 224 19.21 -10.75 -10.29
C TYR A 224 19.21 -9.27 -9.94
N HIS A 225 19.10 -8.41 -10.94
CA HIS A 225 18.80 -7.00 -10.71
C HIS A 225 17.32 -6.80 -10.42
N VAL A 226 17.05 -5.88 -9.47
CA VAL A 226 15.71 -5.39 -9.17
C VAL A 226 15.78 -3.88 -9.00
N ASP A 227 15.10 -3.14 -9.88
CA ASP A 227 15.01 -1.68 -9.78
C ASP A 227 13.57 -1.26 -9.48
N VAL A 228 13.24 -1.20 -8.18
CA VAL A 228 11.91 -0.84 -7.69
C VAL A 228 11.51 0.56 -8.14
N THR A 229 12.48 1.49 -8.17
CA THR A 229 12.25 2.87 -8.66
C THR A 229 11.80 2.91 -10.11
N ALA A 230 12.42 2.10 -10.98
CA ALA A 230 12.06 2.06 -12.40
C ALA A 230 10.76 1.29 -12.66
N ASP A 231 10.32 0.51 -11.69
CA ASP A 231 9.05 -0.23 -11.74
C ASP A 231 7.89 0.53 -11.09
N ASP A 232 8.18 1.66 -10.42
CA ASP A 232 7.18 2.58 -9.89
C ASP A 232 6.82 3.64 -10.95
N PRO A 233 5.53 3.72 -11.39
CA PRO A 233 5.11 4.67 -12.40
C PRO A 233 5.24 6.14 -11.95
N VAL A 234 5.79 6.99 -12.79
CA VAL A 234 5.81 8.45 -12.59
C VAL A 234 5.04 9.13 -13.74
N PRO A 235 3.96 9.91 -13.47
CA PRO A 235 3.34 10.15 -12.16
C PRO A 235 2.77 8.87 -11.55
N ASP A 236 2.64 8.85 -10.22
CA ASP A 236 2.11 7.71 -9.47
C ASP A 236 0.75 7.26 -10.02
N MET A 237 0.66 5.98 -10.37
CA MET A 237 -0.56 5.33 -10.86
C MET A 237 -1.08 4.37 -9.79
N VAL A 238 -1.88 4.88 -8.87
CA VAL A 238 -2.44 4.11 -7.76
C VAL A 238 -2.99 2.74 -8.23
N GLY A 239 -2.50 1.67 -7.63
CA GLY A 239 -2.90 0.30 -7.96
C GLY A 239 -2.16 -0.32 -9.15
N THR A 240 -1.14 0.35 -9.69
CA THR A 240 -0.35 -0.16 -10.81
C THR A 240 1.08 -0.47 -10.35
N VAL A 241 1.53 -1.67 -10.63
CA VAL A 241 2.91 -2.14 -10.35
C VAL A 241 3.53 -2.62 -11.65
N SER A 242 4.62 -1.98 -12.09
CA SER A 242 5.46 -2.53 -13.17
C SER A 242 6.43 -3.57 -12.58
N ARG A 243 6.87 -4.53 -13.39
CA ARG A 243 7.93 -5.50 -13.04
C ARG A 243 8.92 -5.68 -14.17
N LYS A 244 9.06 -4.66 -15.01
CA LYS A 244 9.99 -4.68 -16.16
C LYS A 244 11.47 -4.73 -15.71
N ARG A 245 11.73 -4.43 -14.45
CA ARG A 245 13.05 -4.45 -13.82
C ARG A 245 13.09 -5.33 -12.58
N PHE A 246 12.15 -6.26 -12.47
CA PHE A 246 12.07 -7.24 -11.38
C PHE A 246 12.74 -8.55 -11.79
N LEU A 247 13.78 -8.97 -11.05
CA LEU A 247 14.58 -10.19 -11.24
C LEU A 247 15.10 -10.37 -12.67
N VAL A 248 15.78 -9.36 -13.17
CA VAL A 248 16.30 -9.30 -14.55
C VAL A 248 17.82 -9.44 -14.59
N SER A 249 18.34 -9.84 -15.77
CA SER A 249 19.78 -9.93 -16.04
C SER A 249 20.36 -8.61 -16.56
N ASP A 250 21.69 -8.57 -16.69
CA ASP A 250 22.44 -7.50 -17.36
C ASP A 250 21.89 -7.20 -18.76
N ASN A 251 21.42 -8.22 -19.49
CA ASN A 251 20.88 -8.03 -20.84
C ASN A 251 19.67 -7.09 -20.88
N VAL A 252 18.81 -7.16 -19.87
CA VAL A 252 17.63 -6.27 -19.75
C VAL A 252 18.06 -4.87 -19.37
N LEU A 253 19.01 -4.74 -18.42
CA LEU A 253 19.54 -3.44 -18.03
C LEU A 253 20.30 -2.76 -19.17
N ASN A 254 21.12 -3.48 -19.93
CA ASN A 254 21.87 -2.96 -21.06
C ASN A 254 20.93 -2.43 -22.16
N LYS A 255 19.82 -3.12 -22.46
CA LYS A 255 18.78 -2.65 -23.40
C LYS A 255 18.08 -1.38 -22.91
N ALA A 256 18.11 -1.12 -21.62
CA ALA A 256 17.58 0.08 -20.98
C ALA A 256 18.69 1.12 -20.66
N GLU A 257 19.88 0.94 -21.25
CA GLU A 257 21.02 1.86 -21.21
C GLU A 257 21.54 2.12 -19.78
N TYR A 258 21.47 1.14 -18.87
CA TYR A 258 22.17 1.20 -17.59
C TYR A 258 23.66 0.97 -17.82
N VAL A 259 24.49 1.80 -17.22
CA VAL A 259 25.94 1.81 -17.39
C VAL A 259 26.68 2.04 -16.07
N ASP A 260 28.00 1.90 -16.09
CA ASP A 260 28.91 2.24 -15.00
C ASP A 260 28.63 1.48 -13.68
N TYR A 261 28.14 0.22 -13.75
CA TYR A 261 27.94 -0.65 -12.61
C TYR A 261 28.87 -1.88 -12.65
N THR A 262 29.21 -2.44 -11.49
CA THR A 262 30.17 -3.55 -11.35
C THR A 262 29.56 -4.88 -10.92
N THR A 263 28.33 -4.87 -10.45
CA THR A 263 27.60 -6.09 -10.09
C THR A 263 26.95 -6.68 -11.33
N HIS A 264 27.24 -7.94 -11.63
CA HIS A 264 26.74 -8.62 -12.82
C HIS A 264 25.77 -9.74 -12.48
N CYS A 265 24.65 -9.79 -13.20
CA CYS A 265 23.60 -10.79 -13.09
C CYS A 265 23.33 -11.40 -14.47
N THR A 266 23.58 -12.69 -14.65
CA THR A 266 23.51 -13.36 -15.95
C THR A 266 22.35 -14.33 -16.07
N ASP A 267 21.67 -14.65 -14.97
CA ASP A 267 20.54 -15.59 -14.99
C ASP A 267 19.28 -14.91 -15.53
N THR A 268 18.56 -15.60 -16.41
CA THR A 268 17.37 -15.12 -17.14
C THR A 268 16.10 -15.88 -16.78
N THR A 269 16.13 -16.71 -15.73
CA THR A 269 15.03 -17.64 -15.37
C THR A 269 13.66 -16.95 -15.32
N TYR A 270 13.57 -15.72 -14.82
CA TYR A 270 12.30 -15.02 -14.59
C TYR A 270 11.90 -14.05 -15.70
N GLU A 271 12.75 -13.83 -16.72
CA GLU A 271 12.50 -12.84 -17.78
C GLU A 271 11.34 -13.24 -18.72
N GLU A 272 10.97 -14.51 -18.77
CA GLU A 272 9.92 -15.04 -19.63
C GLU A 272 8.58 -15.26 -18.89
N TYR A 273 8.51 -14.90 -17.61
CA TYR A 273 7.26 -15.06 -16.84
C TYR A 273 6.26 -13.97 -17.22
N ASP A 274 5.12 -14.37 -17.83
CA ASP A 274 4.05 -13.45 -18.22
C ASP A 274 3.59 -12.59 -17.04
N MET A 275 3.58 -13.16 -15.85
CA MET A 275 3.17 -12.47 -14.61
C MET A 275 4.12 -11.36 -14.19
N PHE A 276 5.38 -11.39 -14.63
CA PHE A 276 6.35 -10.31 -14.36
C PHE A 276 6.38 -9.27 -15.48
N THR A 277 6.08 -9.66 -16.73
CA THR A 277 6.16 -8.75 -17.88
C THR A 277 4.80 -8.22 -18.35
N GLY A 278 3.72 -8.95 -18.13
CA GLY A 278 2.38 -8.65 -18.64
C GLY A 278 1.32 -8.33 -17.59
N PHE A 279 1.64 -8.39 -16.31
CA PHE A 279 0.72 -8.15 -15.21
C PHE A 279 1.14 -6.91 -14.42
N TYR A 280 0.22 -5.97 -14.21
CA TYR A 280 0.49 -4.65 -13.63
C TYR A 280 -0.27 -4.38 -12.33
N MET A 281 -0.74 -5.42 -11.65
CA MET A 281 -1.40 -5.30 -10.35
C MET A 281 -0.59 -6.05 -9.30
N GLN A 282 -0.70 -5.63 -8.05
CA GLN A 282 -0.07 -6.30 -6.92
C GLN A 282 -0.59 -7.73 -6.76
N PHE A 283 0.28 -8.66 -6.40
CA PHE A 283 -0.09 -9.97 -5.91
C PHE A 283 -0.46 -9.88 -4.42
N ILE A 284 -1.57 -10.52 -4.03
CA ILE A 284 -2.13 -10.42 -2.69
C ILE A 284 -1.97 -11.75 -1.99
N TRP A 285 -1.11 -11.81 -0.97
CA TRP A 285 -0.91 -13.02 -0.18
C TRP A 285 -2.13 -13.36 0.67
N ASN A 286 -2.44 -14.64 0.78
CA ASN A 286 -3.47 -15.16 1.67
C ASN A 286 -2.88 -16.26 2.56
N ASP A 287 -2.89 -16.02 3.88
CA ASP A 287 -2.33 -16.92 4.89
C ASP A 287 -3.06 -18.27 4.98
N ASP A 288 -4.36 -18.29 4.70
CA ASP A 288 -5.17 -19.50 4.90
C ASP A 288 -4.92 -20.56 3.82
N ILE A 289 -4.71 -20.11 2.56
CA ILE A 289 -4.44 -21.01 1.43
C ILE A 289 -2.97 -21.08 1.05
N GLN A 290 -2.11 -20.27 1.67
CA GLN A 290 -0.65 -20.18 1.37
C GLN A 290 -0.36 -19.93 -0.11
N LYS A 291 -1.10 -19.02 -0.73
CA LYS A 291 -0.98 -18.62 -2.14
C LYS A 291 -1.25 -17.14 -2.32
N PHE A 292 -0.83 -16.62 -3.45
CA PHE A 292 -1.19 -15.27 -3.88
C PHE A 292 -2.49 -15.30 -4.68
N TYR A 293 -3.38 -14.35 -4.38
CA TYR A 293 -4.45 -13.97 -5.29
C TYR A 293 -3.92 -12.99 -6.34
N TYR A 294 -4.43 -13.12 -7.55
CA TYR A 294 -4.25 -12.15 -8.63
C TYR A 294 -5.52 -12.07 -9.47
N ILE A 295 -5.63 -10.98 -10.25
CA ILE A 295 -6.82 -10.74 -11.06
C ILE A 295 -6.42 -10.85 -12.53
N ASP A 296 -6.92 -11.89 -13.21
CA ASP A 296 -6.71 -12.08 -14.64
C ASP A 296 -8.03 -11.82 -15.37
N MET A 297 -8.11 -10.68 -16.06
CA MET A 297 -9.29 -10.14 -16.71
C MET A 297 -10.45 -9.86 -15.73
N ASP A 298 -11.44 -10.74 -15.60
CA ASP A 298 -12.60 -10.65 -14.73
C ASP A 298 -12.65 -11.74 -13.66
N LYS A 299 -11.54 -12.47 -13.50
CA LYS A 299 -11.41 -13.58 -12.55
C LYS A 299 -10.33 -13.33 -11.52
N VAL A 300 -10.66 -13.62 -10.27
CA VAL A 300 -9.69 -13.80 -9.20
C VAL A 300 -9.16 -15.22 -9.29
N LYS A 301 -7.85 -15.35 -9.37
CA LYS A 301 -7.12 -16.62 -9.45
C LYS A 301 -6.07 -16.69 -8.34
N THR A 302 -5.47 -17.85 -8.15
CA THR A 302 -4.39 -18.05 -7.17
C THR A 302 -3.15 -18.64 -7.84
N THR A 303 -1.98 -18.26 -7.36
CA THR A 303 -0.70 -18.84 -7.78
C THR A 303 0.27 -18.99 -6.60
N SER A 304 1.23 -19.89 -6.73
CA SER A 304 2.34 -20.05 -5.79
C SER A 304 3.72 -19.99 -6.45
N ASP A 305 3.80 -20.12 -7.79
CA ASP A 305 5.05 -20.17 -8.55
C ASP A 305 5.14 -19.19 -9.73
N PHE A 306 4.05 -18.47 -10.03
CA PHE A 306 3.95 -17.42 -11.04
C PHE A 306 4.19 -17.88 -12.48
N THR A 307 4.08 -19.18 -12.77
CA THR A 307 4.33 -19.76 -14.09
C THR A 307 3.13 -19.72 -15.02
N GLU A 308 1.96 -19.38 -14.52
CA GLU A 308 0.73 -19.35 -15.30
C GLU A 308 0.78 -18.31 -16.42
N LYS A 309 0.22 -18.68 -17.57
CA LYS A 309 0.04 -17.75 -18.70
C LYS A 309 -1.17 -16.87 -18.47
N LEU A 310 -0.98 -15.56 -18.69
CA LEU A 310 -2.07 -14.57 -18.57
C LEU A 310 -2.92 -14.55 -19.84
N ILE A 311 -4.20 -14.26 -19.67
CA ILE A 311 -5.11 -14.01 -20.79
C ILE A 311 -4.68 -12.71 -21.49
N PRO A 312 -4.33 -12.73 -22.77
CA PRO A 312 -3.97 -11.51 -23.50
C PRO A 312 -5.12 -10.51 -23.56
N SER A 313 -4.83 -9.22 -23.39
CA SER A 313 -5.79 -8.17 -23.69
C SER A 313 -6.06 -8.16 -25.19
N SER A 314 -7.33 -8.26 -25.57
CA SER A 314 -7.79 -8.17 -26.96
C SER A 314 -9.11 -7.42 -27.02
N SER A 315 -9.56 -7.08 -28.25
CA SER A 315 -10.89 -6.48 -28.45
C SER A 315 -12.02 -7.39 -27.96
N GLU A 316 -11.83 -8.70 -28.02
CA GLU A 316 -12.83 -9.70 -27.58
C GLU A 316 -12.81 -9.85 -26.04
N ASN A 317 -11.63 -9.85 -25.44
CA ASN A 317 -11.46 -10.00 -23.99
C ASN A 317 -11.61 -8.67 -23.21
N GLY A 318 -11.57 -7.53 -23.91
CA GLY A 318 -11.66 -6.20 -23.31
C GLY A 318 -10.39 -5.76 -22.59
N ALA A 319 -10.49 -4.71 -21.79
CA ALA A 319 -9.38 -4.16 -21.03
C ALA A 319 -9.09 -4.99 -19.78
N LYS A 320 -7.81 -5.02 -19.36
CA LYS A 320 -7.42 -5.53 -18.04
C LYS A 320 -7.94 -4.61 -16.93
N PRO A 321 -8.12 -5.11 -15.71
CA PRO A 321 -8.41 -4.27 -14.55
C PRO A 321 -7.37 -3.16 -14.39
N THR A 322 -7.82 -1.98 -13.97
CA THR A 322 -6.95 -0.79 -13.78
C THR A 322 -6.81 -0.37 -12.34
N SER A 323 -7.65 -0.90 -11.45
CA SER A 323 -7.60 -0.61 -10.03
C SER A 323 -8.24 -1.75 -9.24
N TYR A 324 -7.72 -2.00 -8.04
CA TYR A 324 -8.35 -2.89 -7.07
C TYR A 324 -8.14 -2.36 -5.65
N ILE A 325 -8.93 -2.86 -4.72
CA ILE A 325 -8.75 -2.68 -3.27
C ILE A 325 -9.20 -3.95 -2.55
N ILE A 326 -8.62 -4.20 -1.37
CA ILE A 326 -9.18 -5.12 -0.39
C ILE A 326 -10.03 -4.29 0.58
N THR A 327 -11.20 -4.77 0.96
CA THR A 327 -12.04 -4.07 1.94
C THR A 327 -11.39 -4.03 3.31
N GLU A 328 -11.68 -2.97 4.11
CA GLU A 328 -11.11 -2.76 5.45
C GLU A 328 -11.33 -3.95 6.40
N ASP A 329 -12.40 -4.73 6.18
CA ASP A 329 -12.71 -5.95 6.93
C ASP A 329 -12.00 -7.20 6.37
N GLY A 330 -11.26 -7.07 5.27
CA GLY A 330 -10.53 -8.16 4.62
C GLY A 330 -11.40 -9.20 3.91
N LYS A 331 -12.72 -8.98 3.78
CA LYS A 331 -13.65 -9.99 3.28
C LYS A 331 -13.79 -10.01 1.76
N TYR A 332 -13.50 -8.90 1.10
CA TYR A 332 -13.67 -8.76 -0.34
C TYR A 332 -12.44 -8.20 -1.02
N ILE A 333 -12.17 -8.68 -2.23
CA ILE A 333 -11.38 -7.93 -3.21
C ILE A 333 -12.33 -7.27 -4.19
N CYS A 334 -12.19 -5.96 -4.37
CA CYS A 334 -12.96 -5.18 -5.31
C CYS A 334 -12.04 -4.71 -6.42
N PHE A 335 -12.42 -4.89 -7.69
CA PHE A 335 -11.61 -4.43 -8.81
C PHE A 335 -12.44 -3.80 -9.91
N PHE A 336 -11.86 -2.81 -10.56
CA PHE A 336 -12.49 -2.04 -11.63
C PHE A 336 -11.93 -2.45 -12.98
N ARG A 337 -12.81 -2.88 -13.87
CA ARG A 337 -12.49 -3.21 -15.25
C ARG A 337 -13.13 -2.20 -16.19
N PRO A 338 -12.32 -1.32 -16.81
CA PRO A 338 -12.84 -0.36 -17.78
C PRO A 338 -13.22 -1.04 -19.08
N SER A 339 -14.15 -0.46 -19.81
CA SER A 339 -14.43 -0.80 -21.20
C SER A 339 -14.17 0.41 -22.09
N PHE A 340 -13.34 0.20 -23.11
CA PHE A 340 -13.06 1.21 -24.13
C PHE A 340 -13.92 1.04 -25.38
N ILE A 341 -14.64 -0.07 -25.48
CA ILE A 341 -15.42 -0.44 -26.66
C ILE A 341 -16.91 -0.20 -26.42
N THR A 342 -17.35 -0.52 -25.21
CA THR A 342 -18.74 -0.28 -24.78
C THR A 342 -18.72 0.82 -23.74
N SER A 343 -19.75 1.64 -23.68
CA SER A 343 -19.88 2.67 -22.62
C SER A 343 -20.12 2.08 -21.23
N GLN A 344 -19.76 0.81 -21.00
CA GLN A 344 -20.08 0.07 -19.78
C GLN A 344 -18.80 -0.46 -19.14
N SER A 345 -18.39 0.14 -18.03
CA SER A 345 -17.34 -0.38 -17.18
C SER A 345 -17.92 -1.20 -16.02
N THR A 346 -17.16 -2.12 -15.46
CA THR A 346 -17.68 -3.02 -14.42
C THR A 346 -16.79 -2.97 -13.18
N VAL A 347 -17.44 -2.86 -12.01
CA VAL A 347 -16.80 -3.12 -10.71
C VAL A 347 -17.19 -4.54 -10.30
N TYR A 348 -16.19 -5.32 -9.96
CA TYR A 348 -16.34 -6.67 -9.43
C TYR A 348 -16.01 -6.65 -7.94
N LEU A 349 -16.81 -7.33 -7.15
CA LEU A 349 -16.52 -7.67 -5.77
C LEU A 349 -16.44 -9.20 -5.67
N TYR A 350 -15.31 -9.73 -5.25
CA TYR A 350 -15.14 -11.14 -4.97
C TYR A 350 -15.04 -11.36 -3.47
N SER A 351 -15.85 -12.26 -2.93
CA SER A 351 -15.84 -12.62 -1.52
C SER A 351 -14.86 -13.76 -1.28
N PHE A 352 -13.87 -13.55 -0.42
CA PHE A 352 -12.94 -14.60 0.02
C PHE A 352 -13.62 -15.70 0.84
N GLU A 353 -14.70 -15.36 1.55
CA GLU A 353 -15.42 -16.30 2.42
C GLU A 353 -16.34 -17.26 1.63
N THR A 354 -16.98 -16.76 0.57
CA THR A 354 -18.02 -17.52 -0.14
C THR A 354 -17.63 -17.93 -1.56
N ASP A 355 -16.45 -17.49 -2.03
CA ASP A 355 -15.99 -17.71 -3.43
C ASP A 355 -16.99 -17.19 -4.49
N LYS A 356 -17.70 -16.10 -4.18
CA LYS A 356 -18.75 -15.52 -5.05
C LYS A 356 -18.39 -14.14 -5.53
N TYR A 357 -18.87 -13.83 -6.74
CA TYR A 357 -18.75 -12.53 -7.37
C TYR A 357 -20.06 -11.74 -7.29
N TYR A 358 -19.91 -10.44 -7.08
CA TYR A 358 -20.95 -9.43 -7.25
C TYR A 358 -20.43 -8.44 -8.27
N THR A 359 -21.28 -8.05 -9.22
CA THR A 359 -20.90 -7.15 -10.32
C THR A 359 -21.77 -5.93 -10.37
N TYR A 360 -21.16 -4.77 -10.63
CA TYR A 360 -21.86 -3.52 -10.84
C TYR A 360 -21.42 -2.92 -12.17
N THR A 361 -22.36 -2.77 -13.09
CA THR A 361 -22.12 -2.12 -14.37
C THR A 361 -22.33 -0.62 -14.21
N ILE A 362 -21.35 0.15 -14.69
CA ILE A 362 -21.39 1.61 -14.68
C ILE A 362 -21.41 2.07 -16.14
N LYS A 363 -22.48 2.78 -16.54
CA LYS A 363 -22.66 3.33 -17.89
C LYS A 363 -22.06 4.74 -17.99
N ASP A 364 -21.66 5.12 -19.18
CA ASP A 364 -21.30 6.50 -19.55
C ASP A 364 -20.15 7.14 -18.75
N ILE A 365 -19.15 6.36 -18.37
CA ILE A 365 -17.94 6.92 -17.77
C ILE A 365 -17.01 7.42 -18.88
N ASN A 366 -16.87 8.75 -18.98
CA ASN A 366 -15.81 9.35 -19.80
C ASN A 366 -14.46 9.29 -19.07
N ASN A 367 -13.37 9.02 -19.80
CA ASN A 367 -11.99 8.96 -19.28
C ASN A 367 -11.77 7.90 -18.18
N VAL A 368 -12.27 6.69 -18.42
CA VAL A 368 -12.17 5.54 -17.48
C VAL A 368 -10.76 5.15 -17.08
N VAL A 369 -9.73 5.53 -17.86
CA VAL A 369 -8.32 5.19 -17.61
C VAL A 369 -7.82 5.75 -16.29
N PHE A 370 -8.35 6.89 -15.85
CA PHE A 370 -7.97 7.57 -14.62
C PHE A 370 -8.89 7.29 -13.45
N CYS A 371 -9.75 6.27 -13.56
CA CYS A 371 -10.63 5.87 -12.48
C CYS A 371 -9.94 4.82 -11.60
N ARG A 372 -10.05 5.01 -10.29
CA ARG A 372 -9.61 4.05 -9.27
C ARG A 372 -10.70 3.80 -8.24
N LEU A 373 -10.53 2.74 -7.45
CA LEU A 373 -11.40 2.40 -6.34
C LEU A 373 -10.85 2.97 -5.03
N ARG A 374 -11.76 3.36 -4.14
CA ARG A 374 -11.46 3.57 -2.72
C ARG A 374 -12.62 3.11 -1.86
N GLN A 375 -12.35 2.67 -0.65
CA GLN A 375 -13.40 2.42 0.33
C GLN A 375 -13.70 3.68 1.14
N LYS A 376 -14.99 3.92 1.41
CA LYS A 376 -15.45 4.97 2.32
C LYS A 376 -16.57 4.43 3.20
N GLY A 377 -16.23 4.00 4.41
CA GLY A 377 -17.14 3.28 5.30
C GLY A 377 -17.66 1.99 4.60
N ASN A 378 -18.95 1.80 4.57
CA ASN A 378 -19.57 0.62 3.93
C ASN A 378 -19.81 0.78 2.42
N ASN A 379 -19.06 1.65 1.76
CA ASN A 379 -19.21 1.87 0.32
C ASN A 379 -17.86 1.76 -0.39
N ILE A 380 -17.90 1.26 -1.61
CA ILE A 380 -16.83 1.38 -2.58
C ILE A 380 -17.16 2.58 -3.49
N GLU A 381 -16.26 3.53 -3.58
CA GLU A 381 -16.38 4.65 -4.49
C GLU A 381 -15.46 4.42 -5.70
N VAL A 382 -16.01 4.53 -6.91
CA VAL A 382 -15.22 4.74 -8.12
C VAL A 382 -14.92 6.22 -8.20
N VAL A 383 -13.65 6.58 -8.14
CA VAL A 383 -13.22 7.98 -8.13
C VAL A 383 -12.30 8.25 -9.31
N ARG A 384 -12.29 9.49 -9.78
CA ARG A 384 -11.36 9.99 -10.79
C ARG A 384 -10.53 11.11 -10.19
N ASP A 385 -9.20 10.97 -10.30
CA ASP A 385 -8.25 11.96 -9.81
C ASP A 385 -8.10 13.12 -10.80
N TYR A 386 -7.93 14.32 -10.26
CA TYR A 386 -7.54 15.50 -11.02
C TYR A 386 -6.08 15.84 -10.72
N TYR A 387 -5.34 16.08 -11.77
CA TYR A 387 -3.93 16.43 -11.69
C TYR A 387 -3.72 17.88 -12.19
N LYS A 388 -2.83 18.60 -11.53
CA LYS A 388 -2.28 19.87 -12.00
C LYS A 388 -0.77 19.79 -11.85
N ASN A 389 -0.04 19.87 -12.98
CA ASN A 389 1.41 19.67 -13.03
C ASN A 389 1.85 18.35 -12.38
N ASP A 390 1.16 17.25 -12.75
CA ASP A 390 1.39 15.89 -12.24
C ASP A 390 1.16 15.70 -10.72
N ILE A 391 0.61 16.71 -10.04
CA ILE A 391 0.24 16.65 -8.62
C ILE A 391 -1.27 16.41 -8.51
N PRO A 392 -1.72 15.39 -7.75
CA PRO A 392 -3.14 15.18 -7.49
C PRO A 392 -3.71 16.40 -6.75
N THR A 393 -4.71 17.04 -7.33
CA THR A 393 -5.34 18.25 -6.76
C THR A 393 -6.74 18.03 -6.24
N GLY A 394 -7.32 16.86 -6.49
CA GLY A 394 -8.64 16.49 -6.01
C GLY A 394 -9.20 15.24 -6.67
N VAL A 395 -10.34 14.78 -6.18
CA VAL A 395 -11.04 13.61 -6.71
C VAL A 395 -12.51 13.93 -6.96
N ILE A 396 -13.06 13.38 -8.05
CA ILE A 396 -14.52 13.32 -8.26
C ILE A 396 -14.99 11.91 -7.99
N VAL A 397 -16.05 11.77 -7.18
CA VAL A 397 -16.77 10.50 -7.04
C VAL A 397 -17.64 10.29 -8.29
N VAL A 398 -17.31 9.29 -9.07
CA VAL A 398 -18.05 8.91 -10.29
C VAL A 398 -19.25 8.02 -9.93
N LYS A 399 -19.05 7.07 -9.01
CA LYS A 399 -20.07 6.16 -8.53
C LYS A 399 -19.81 5.71 -7.11
N THR A 400 -20.86 5.55 -6.32
CA THR A 400 -20.84 4.93 -4.99
C THR A 400 -21.57 3.61 -5.03
N ILE A 401 -20.95 2.54 -4.56
CA ILE A 401 -21.46 1.17 -4.54
C ILE A 401 -21.47 0.71 -3.09
N PRO A 402 -22.64 0.38 -2.50
CA PRO A 402 -22.69 -0.14 -1.15
C PRO A 402 -22.05 -1.52 -1.08
N LEU A 403 -21.21 -1.78 -0.06
CA LEU A 403 -20.79 -3.12 0.28
C LEU A 403 -22.02 -3.92 0.74
N PRO A 404 -22.09 -5.21 0.38
CA PRO A 404 -23.17 -6.06 0.84
C PRO A 404 -23.21 -6.08 2.37
N ALA A 405 -24.28 -5.62 2.97
CA ALA A 405 -24.51 -5.73 4.41
C ALA A 405 -25.04 -7.12 4.68
N ASP A 406 -24.25 -8.02 5.26
CA ASP A 406 -24.58 -9.41 5.58
C ASP A 406 -25.08 -10.23 4.38
N ILE A 407 -24.19 -11.05 3.83
CA ILE A 407 -24.57 -12.00 2.78
C ILE A 407 -25.15 -13.25 3.44
N LYS A 408 -26.41 -13.17 3.82
CA LYS A 408 -27.31 -14.33 3.78
C LYS A 408 -28.02 -14.28 2.43
N GLU A 409 -27.47 -15.04 1.47
CA GLU A 409 -28.12 -15.46 0.22
C GLU A 409 -28.95 -14.41 -0.53
N ARG A 410 -28.35 -13.63 -1.44
CA ARG A 410 -29.04 -13.13 -2.64
C ARG A 410 -28.07 -12.94 -3.79
N ASN A 411 -28.31 -13.65 -4.88
CA ASN A 411 -27.82 -13.23 -6.20
C ASN A 411 -28.50 -11.90 -6.51
N VAL A 412 -27.79 -10.80 -6.46
CA VAL A 412 -28.35 -9.49 -6.78
C VAL A 412 -27.62 -8.96 -8.00
N THR A 413 -28.27 -9.09 -9.13
CA THR A 413 -27.97 -8.25 -10.30
C THR A 413 -28.69 -6.92 -10.04
N PHE A 414 -27.95 -5.84 -9.83
CA PHE A 414 -28.53 -4.52 -9.71
C PHE A 414 -28.54 -3.85 -11.06
N ASP A 415 -29.71 -3.76 -11.69
CA ASP A 415 -29.93 -2.82 -12.78
C ASP A 415 -30.00 -1.41 -12.18
N SER A 416 -29.08 -0.55 -12.60
CA SER A 416 -29.14 0.87 -12.28
C SER A 416 -30.12 1.56 -13.21
N ASN A 417 -31.26 1.99 -12.71
CA ASN A 417 -32.03 3.07 -13.30
C ASN A 417 -31.38 4.42 -13.07
#